data_b91eea858332ce75f1b0a9e65f530826
#
_entry.id   b91eea858332ce75f1b0a9e65f530826
#
_cell.length_a   1.000
_cell.length_b   1.000
_cell.length_c   1.000
_cell.angle_alpha   90.00
_cell.angle_beta   90.00
_cell.angle_gamma   90.00
#
_symmetry.space_group_name_H-M   'P 1'
#
loop_
_entity.id
_entity.type
_entity.pdbx_description
1 polymer ?
#
loop_
_entity_poly.entity_id
_entity_poly.type
_entity_poly.pdbx_seq_one_letter_code
_entity_poly.pdbx_strand_id
1 'polypeptide(L)'
;MRHWKIVLLFLLCASSPGYTQAVLHANPGPSNNTGSVGSAIFFDLAASTGVVVTGLTTAANALPGATYSVRISTRAGTALGGPVGTGPGSSSAGWTVLATLPATQGSGEISLPIALPELSIAAGQVLGVAVEFLGAGPAYFGTGAVPLETYSNANLTLRTGDNRSVPFTTTGDFFSSRALVGSIRYRLGDPVLLANPGPSDNSGAANSGMFFNLQSPTGAVVTGMTIANLAPTGSIFQIEVYTRNGTALGNVPGAGPATSSVGWTLQGIVNARQGPGQISLPITLPALSVAPGQTLGVGLRFLGFGPRYFGTGAVPLETYSIPGLTLVTGQAMTVPFTTTSSVFTSRALVGSLSWRPLGQQLPAAPGPTNNAGNPGFGMFMDLRAQTDVVVTGINSATMAAFNSNFQLQVFTRNGSTLGGTASTGPTSSSAGWTLHAAVSGRQGATGQVSLPITIPDLPIGAGQTRGIALVFPDVIPSYVGTGSGAVSTYSDPNLQLITGEAKSTPFISGGLFFVSRELVGNVYYRPGVIFEDGFE
;
A
#
# COMPACT_ATOMS: atom_id res chain seq x y z
N MET A 1 -32.79 -52.96 4.05
CA MET A 1 -32.87 -51.51 4.24
C MET A 1 -31.48 -51.00 4.64
N ARG A 2 -30.79 -50.36 3.71
CA ARG A 2 -29.44 -49.79 3.96
C ARG A 2 -29.58 -48.27 4.19
N HIS A 3 -29.30 -47.82 5.40
CA HIS A 3 -29.26 -46.39 5.76
C HIS A 3 -28.00 -45.73 5.20
N TRP A 4 -28.16 -44.87 4.24
CA TRP A 4 -27.12 -43.94 3.82
C TRP A 4 -27.10 -42.76 4.80
N LYS A 5 -25.99 -42.61 5.52
CA LYS A 5 -25.69 -41.42 6.29
C LYS A 5 -25.09 -40.36 5.34
N ILE A 6 -25.84 -39.31 5.06
CA ILE A 6 -25.36 -38.13 4.37
C ILE A 6 -24.48 -37.35 5.38
N VAL A 7 -23.17 -37.33 5.17
CA VAL A 7 -22.26 -36.47 5.88
C VAL A 7 -22.30 -35.11 5.18
N LEU A 8 -22.94 -34.13 5.80
CA LEU A 8 -22.97 -32.74 5.35
C LEU A 8 -21.62 -32.11 5.72
N LEU A 9 -20.72 -31.99 4.75
CA LEU A 9 -19.45 -31.30 4.90
C LEU A 9 -19.72 -29.79 4.84
N PHE A 10 -19.79 -29.13 6.00
CA PHE A 10 -19.76 -27.66 6.06
C PHE A 10 -18.38 -27.17 5.62
N LEU A 11 -18.25 -26.70 4.38
CA LEU A 11 -17.14 -25.87 3.95
C LEU A 11 -17.29 -24.53 4.69
N LEU A 12 -16.55 -24.35 5.77
CA LEU A 12 -16.29 -23.03 6.32
C LEU A 12 -15.44 -22.27 5.29
N CYS A 13 -16.09 -21.50 4.42
CA CYS A 13 -15.41 -20.44 3.70
C CYS A 13 -14.89 -19.45 4.74
N ALA A 14 -13.61 -19.54 5.09
CA ALA A 14 -12.92 -18.49 5.79
C ALA A 14 -12.93 -17.26 4.87
N SER A 15 -13.85 -16.33 5.10
CA SER A 15 -13.84 -15.02 4.47
C SER A 15 -12.54 -14.33 4.85
N SER A 16 -11.68 -14.08 3.88
CA SER A 16 -10.51 -13.22 4.07
C SER A 16 -11.00 -11.88 4.63
N PRO A 17 -10.38 -11.33 5.70
CA PRO A 17 -10.78 -10.04 6.23
C PRO A 17 -10.56 -8.97 5.15
N GLY A 18 -11.64 -8.51 4.55
CA GLY A 18 -11.63 -7.32 3.72
C GLY A 18 -11.25 -6.13 4.60
N TYR A 19 -10.25 -5.34 4.21
CA TYR A 19 -9.93 -4.10 4.92
C TYR A 19 -11.04 -3.09 4.66
N THR A 20 -11.99 -3.03 5.56
CA THR A 20 -13.02 -2.00 5.53
C THR A 20 -12.40 -0.66 5.95
N GLN A 21 -12.62 0.38 5.15
CA GLN A 21 -12.32 1.73 5.57
C GLN A 21 -13.30 2.10 6.70
N ALA A 22 -12.76 2.47 7.85
CA ALA A 22 -13.53 2.89 9.00
C ALA A 22 -13.45 4.41 9.18
N VAL A 23 -14.46 4.97 9.80
CA VAL A 23 -14.49 6.39 10.15
C VAL A 23 -14.63 6.53 11.67
N LEU A 24 -13.80 7.38 12.24
CA LEU A 24 -13.92 7.83 13.61
C LEU A 24 -14.42 9.28 13.58
N HIS A 25 -15.64 9.50 14.03
CA HIS A 25 -16.23 10.84 14.09
C HIS A 25 -15.83 11.54 15.39
N ALA A 26 -15.31 12.77 15.27
CA ALA A 26 -15.23 13.72 16.36
C ALA A 26 -16.44 14.65 16.23
N ASN A 27 -17.44 14.40 17.05
CA ASN A 27 -18.72 15.10 16.96
C ASN A 27 -19.06 15.78 18.32
N PRO A 28 -18.31 16.85 18.69
CA PRO A 28 -18.58 17.60 19.92
C PRO A 28 -19.85 18.48 19.84
N GLY A 29 -20.46 18.58 18.68
CA GLY A 29 -21.49 19.51 18.30
C GLY A 29 -21.02 20.44 17.18
N PRO A 30 -21.89 21.37 16.70
CA PRO A 30 -21.49 22.34 15.71
C PRO A 30 -20.39 23.25 16.26
N SER A 31 -19.53 23.76 15.37
CA SER A 31 -18.46 24.67 15.79
C SER A 31 -19.04 25.92 16.46
N ASN A 32 -18.45 26.36 17.53
CA ASN A 32 -18.84 27.56 18.27
C ASN A 32 -17.71 28.58 18.42
N ASN A 33 -16.54 28.25 17.87
CA ASN A 33 -15.35 29.10 17.84
C ASN A 33 -14.61 28.96 16.51
N THR A 34 -13.85 30.00 16.18
CA THR A 34 -13.01 30.03 14.97
C THR A 34 -11.61 30.55 15.29
N GLY A 35 -10.61 30.07 14.54
CA GLY A 35 -9.26 30.61 14.55
C GLY A 35 -8.98 31.49 13.32
N SER A 36 -7.85 32.15 13.32
CA SER A 36 -7.34 32.91 12.19
C SER A 36 -6.69 32.00 11.13
N VAL A 37 -6.53 32.50 9.92
CA VAL A 37 -5.68 31.87 8.91
C VAL A 37 -4.28 31.68 9.48
N GLY A 38 -3.69 30.51 9.28
CA GLY A 38 -2.39 30.12 9.86
C GLY A 38 -2.48 29.46 11.23
N SER A 39 -3.66 29.46 11.87
CA SER A 39 -3.88 28.71 13.12
C SER A 39 -3.89 27.20 12.89
N ALA A 40 -3.52 26.43 13.91
CA ALA A 40 -3.56 24.97 13.87
C ALA A 40 -4.36 24.35 15.01
N ILE A 41 -5.06 23.26 14.71
CA ILE A 41 -5.70 22.37 15.69
C ILE A 41 -4.73 21.20 15.94
N PHE A 42 -4.59 20.83 17.22
CA PHE A 42 -3.74 19.72 17.66
C PHE A 42 -4.59 18.64 18.33
N PHE A 43 -4.30 17.39 17.99
CA PHE A 43 -4.95 16.23 18.58
C PHE A 43 -4.03 15.01 18.56
N ASP A 44 -4.39 13.99 19.34
CA ASP A 44 -3.69 12.72 19.38
C ASP A 44 -4.53 11.62 18.78
N LEU A 45 -3.88 10.73 18.02
CA LEU A 45 -4.44 9.47 17.56
C LEU A 45 -3.74 8.33 18.28
N ALA A 46 -4.48 7.50 19.00
CA ALA A 46 -3.97 6.31 19.67
C ALA A 46 -4.63 5.06 19.06
N ALA A 47 -3.82 4.15 18.56
CA ALA A 47 -4.29 2.93 17.92
C ALA A 47 -4.27 1.76 18.91
N SER A 48 -5.41 1.08 19.13
CA SER A 48 -5.48 -0.17 19.90
C SER A 48 -5.02 -1.37 19.06
N THR A 49 -5.26 -1.32 17.76
CA THR A 49 -4.72 -2.22 16.73
C THR A 49 -3.95 -1.38 15.70
N GLY A 50 -3.07 -1.98 14.91
CA GLY A 50 -2.41 -1.23 13.84
C GLY A 50 -3.44 -0.66 12.86
N VAL A 51 -3.35 0.64 12.56
CA VAL A 51 -4.23 1.32 11.60
C VAL A 51 -3.41 2.15 10.62
N VAL A 52 -4.00 2.40 9.45
CA VAL A 52 -3.48 3.35 8.46
C VAL A 52 -4.54 4.43 8.26
N VAL A 53 -4.23 5.66 8.65
CA VAL A 53 -5.09 6.81 8.41
C VAL A 53 -4.93 7.22 6.95
N THR A 54 -6.06 7.36 6.26
CA THR A 54 -6.13 7.61 4.81
C THR A 54 -6.79 8.94 4.47
N GLY A 55 -7.43 9.57 5.44
CA GLY A 55 -8.08 10.85 5.21
C GLY A 55 -8.65 11.48 6.48
N LEU A 56 -9.06 12.71 6.35
CA LEU A 56 -9.79 13.43 7.40
C LEU A 56 -10.83 14.38 6.79
N THR A 57 -11.78 14.79 7.61
CA THR A 57 -12.59 16.00 7.41
C THR A 57 -12.39 16.94 8.57
N THR A 58 -12.54 18.24 8.35
CA THR A 58 -12.40 19.25 9.41
C THR A 58 -13.26 20.45 9.10
N ALA A 59 -13.72 21.15 10.14
CA ALA A 59 -14.48 22.39 9.96
C ALA A 59 -13.54 23.59 9.74
N ALA A 60 -13.97 24.50 8.88
CA ALA A 60 -13.29 25.76 8.58
C ALA A 60 -14.31 26.91 8.44
N ASN A 61 -13.84 28.14 8.61
CA ASN A 61 -14.65 29.34 8.41
C ASN A 61 -14.74 29.78 6.94
N ALA A 62 -14.51 28.86 6.01
CA ALA A 62 -14.63 29.09 4.57
C ALA A 62 -16.09 29.02 4.10
N LEU A 63 -16.40 29.73 3.01
CA LEU A 63 -17.72 29.64 2.40
C LEU A 63 -17.91 28.27 1.73
N PRO A 64 -19.13 27.73 1.66
CA PRO A 64 -19.42 26.50 0.94
C PRO A 64 -18.86 26.50 -0.48
N GLY A 65 -18.16 25.43 -0.85
CA GLY A 65 -17.48 25.28 -2.16
C GLY A 65 -16.14 26.02 -2.29
N ALA A 66 -15.76 26.87 -1.33
CA ALA A 66 -14.47 27.54 -1.35
C ALA A 66 -13.31 26.55 -1.12
N THR A 67 -12.20 26.80 -1.82
CA THR A 67 -10.98 26.01 -1.68
C THR A 67 -9.98 26.72 -0.76
N TYR A 68 -9.31 25.94 0.06
CA TYR A 68 -8.20 26.37 0.92
C TYR A 68 -7.17 25.25 0.98
N SER A 69 -6.12 25.40 1.76
CA SER A 69 -5.15 24.31 1.98
C SER A 69 -5.02 24.01 3.46
N VAL A 70 -4.71 22.76 3.77
CA VAL A 70 -4.31 22.34 5.12
C VAL A 70 -2.91 21.74 5.07
N ARG A 71 -2.07 22.11 6.03
CA ARG A 71 -0.78 21.47 6.25
C ARG A 71 -0.87 20.52 7.43
N ILE A 72 -0.60 19.23 7.15
CA ILE A 72 -0.63 18.17 8.15
C ILE A 72 0.79 17.93 8.63
N SER A 73 0.99 18.03 9.93
CA SER A 73 2.25 17.67 10.58
C SER A 73 2.00 16.60 11.64
N THR A 74 2.97 15.70 11.82
CA THR A 74 2.88 14.59 12.75
C THR A 74 4.11 14.51 13.64
N ARG A 75 3.93 13.92 14.84
CA ARG A 75 5.04 13.60 15.75
C ARG A 75 4.77 12.31 16.51
N ALA A 76 5.81 11.62 16.92
CA ALA A 76 5.69 10.51 17.84
C ALA A 76 5.30 11.05 19.24
N GLY A 77 4.36 10.37 19.90
CA GLY A 77 3.82 10.79 21.18
C GLY A 77 2.77 11.89 21.05
N THR A 78 2.44 12.53 22.16
CA THR A 78 1.34 13.50 22.25
C THR A 78 1.65 14.83 21.53
N ALA A 79 0.63 15.38 20.88
CA ALA A 79 0.59 16.74 20.37
C ALA A 79 0.00 17.73 21.39
N LEU A 80 -0.59 17.22 22.46
CA LEU A 80 -1.39 17.98 23.42
C LEU A 80 -0.58 18.37 24.66
N GLY A 81 -1.07 19.41 25.32
CA GLY A 81 -0.54 19.88 26.59
C GLY A 81 0.54 20.93 26.47
N GLY A 82 0.67 21.65 27.57
CA GLY A 82 1.63 22.74 27.73
C GLY A 82 1.11 24.09 27.23
N PRO A 83 1.34 25.14 28.04
CA PRO A 83 1.05 26.52 27.65
C PRO A 83 2.01 26.97 26.53
N VAL A 84 1.77 28.15 26.03
CA VAL A 84 2.70 28.83 25.10
C VAL A 84 4.12 28.82 25.65
N GLY A 85 5.05 28.41 24.82
CA GLY A 85 6.48 28.35 25.14
C GLY A 85 7.00 27.02 25.68
N THR A 86 6.13 26.09 26.13
CA THR A 86 6.57 24.83 26.75
C THR A 86 5.96 23.57 26.13
N GLY A 87 4.80 23.66 25.51
CA GLY A 87 4.11 22.48 24.95
C GLY A 87 4.63 22.02 23.58
N PRO A 88 4.20 20.84 23.14
CA PRO A 88 4.62 20.29 21.84
C PRO A 88 4.36 21.21 20.64
N GLY A 89 3.27 21.98 20.69
CA GLY A 89 2.94 22.94 19.64
C GLY A 89 3.77 24.24 19.66
N SER A 90 4.67 24.43 20.64
CA SER A 90 5.51 25.64 20.77
C SER A 90 6.83 25.55 20.00
N SER A 91 7.16 24.42 19.41
CA SER A 91 8.39 24.20 18.65
C SER A 91 8.13 23.21 17.53
N SER A 92 8.80 23.39 16.40
CA SER A 92 8.81 22.42 15.31
C SER A 92 9.66 21.18 15.61
N ALA A 93 10.42 21.17 16.69
CA ALA A 93 11.25 20.02 17.06
C ALA A 93 10.40 18.77 17.31
N GLY A 94 10.79 17.67 16.64
CA GLY A 94 10.07 16.40 16.70
C GLY A 94 8.81 16.32 15.83
N TRP A 95 8.47 17.38 15.10
CA TRP A 95 7.41 17.36 14.10
C TRP A 95 7.96 17.13 12.69
N THR A 96 7.19 16.41 11.91
CA THR A 96 7.45 16.16 10.49
C THR A 96 6.23 16.59 9.68
N VAL A 97 6.42 17.43 8.67
CA VAL A 97 5.36 17.77 7.72
C VAL A 97 5.06 16.53 6.88
N LEU A 98 3.84 16.02 6.98
CA LEU A 98 3.37 14.89 6.18
C LEU A 98 3.01 15.36 4.76
N ALA A 99 2.19 16.40 4.66
CA ALA A 99 1.76 16.98 3.39
C ALA A 99 1.13 18.36 3.58
N THR A 100 1.08 19.14 2.49
CA THR A 100 0.17 20.27 2.33
C THR A 100 -0.84 19.90 1.24
N LEU A 101 -2.11 19.91 1.57
CA LEU A 101 -3.18 19.32 0.76
C LEU A 101 -4.27 20.35 0.48
N PRO A 102 -4.86 20.33 -0.72
CA PRO A 102 -6.05 21.11 -1.01
C PRO A 102 -7.24 20.58 -0.20
N ALA A 103 -8.06 21.48 0.28
CA ALA A 103 -9.32 21.22 0.93
C ALA A 103 -10.43 22.03 0.28
N THR A 104 -11.64 21.49 0.25
CA THR A 104 -12.83 22.19 -0.24
C THR A 104 -13.87 22.20 0.86
N GLN A 105 -14.44 23.35 1.14
CA GLN A 105 -15.55 23.47 2.11
C GLN A 105 -16.78 22.74 1.58
N GLY A 106 -17.38 21.91 2.42
CA GLY A 106 -18.67 21.26 2.11
C GLY A 106 -19.84 22.25 2.13
N SER A 107 -21.04 21.73 1.97
CA SER A 107 -22.28 22.53 2.06
C SER A 107 -22.57 23.07 3.45
N GLY A 108 -22.03 22.42 4.50
CA GLY A 108 -22.04 22.87 5.89
C GLY A 108 -20.68 23.41 6.32
N GLU A 109 -20.41 23.33 7.63
CA GLU A 109 -19.15 23.78 8.20
C GLU A 109 -17.96 22.80 7.99
N ILE A 110 -18.24 21.55 7.61
CA ILE A 110 -17.24 20.49 7.47
C ILE A 110 -16.75 20.42 6.02
N SER A 111 -15.46 20.24 5.82
CA SER A 111 -14.86 20.06 4.51
C SER A 111 -15.33 18.79 3.80
N LEU A 112 -15.24 18.76 2.49
CA LEU A 112 -15.22 17.50 1.76
C LEU A 112 -14.02 16.64 2.26
N PRO A 113 -14.06 15.32 2.06
CA PRO A 113 -12.97 14.44 2.47
C PRO A 113 -11.63 14.87 1.90
N ILE A 114 -10.65 15.04 2.77
CA ILE A 114 -9.26 15.34 2.43
C ILE A 114 -8.48 14.04 2.46
N ALA A 115 -8.03 13.56 1.30
CA ALA A 115 -7.21 12.36 1.23
C ALA A 115 -5.81 12.66 1.76
N LEU A 116 -5.32 11.82 2.68
CA LEU A 116 -3.98 11.90 3.23
C LEU A 116 -3.04 10.88 2.57
N PRO A 117 -1.73 11.19 2.44
CA PRO A 117 -0.74 10.13 2.31
C PRO A 117 -0.91 9.12 3.44
N GLU A 118 -0.75 7.84 3.15
CA GLU A 118 -0.93 6.79 4.14
C GLU A 118 -0.10 7.04 5.40
N LEU A 119 -0.77 7.12 6.54
CA LEU A 119 -0.18 7.41 7.83
C LEU A 119 -0.39 6.22 8.76
N SER A 120 0.62 5.37 8.90
CA SER A 120 0.56 4.17 9.73
C SER A 120 0.76 4.50 11.20
N ILE A 121 -0.11 3.95 12.06
CA ILE A 121 -0.01 4.00 13.52
C ILE A 121 -0.01 2.55 14.01
N ALA A 122 1.07 2.12 14.63
CA ALA A 122 1.16 0.77 15.15
C ALA A 122 0.28 0.59 16.40
N ALA A 123 -0.10 -0.65 16.68
CA ALA A 123 -0.86 -0.98 17.90
C ALA A 123 -0.13 -0.48 19.17
N GLY A 124 -0.87 0.15 20.05
CA GLY A 124 -0.35 0.75 21.29
C GLY A 124 0.41 2.06 21.13
N GLN A 125 0.56 2.58 19.90
CA GLN A 125 1.23 3.86 19.69
C GLN A 125 0.28 5.04 19.74
N VAL A 126 0.82 6.18 20.17
CA VAL A 126 0.19 7.50 20.10
C VAL A 126 0.94 8.34 19.08
N LEU A 127 0.19 8.94 18.17
CA LEU A 127 0.68 9.87 17.16
C LEU A 127 0.03 11.22 17.38
N GLY A 128 0.83 12.24 17.64
CA GLY A 128 0.38 13.63 17.68
C GLY A 128 0.22 14.18 16.27
N VAL A 129 -0.88 14.86 16.01
CA VAL A 129 -1.25 15.46 14.72
C VAL A 129 -1.51 16.95 14.90
N ALA A 130 -1.02 17.76 13.96
CA ALA A 130 -1.37 19.15 13.82
C ALA A 130 -1.94 19.40 12.43
N VAL A 131 -3.09 20.05 12.35
CA VAL A 131 -3.74 20.51 11.13
C VAL A 131 -3.69 22.04 11.12
N GLU A 132 -2.80 22.60 10.30
CA GLU A 132 -2.66 24.04 10.11
C GLU A 132 -3.45 24.50 8.89
N PHE A 133 -4.21 25.55 9.01
CA PHE A 133 -5.12 26.05 7.99
C PHE A 133 -4.51 27.20 7.21
N LEU A 134 -4.37 27.03 5.90
CA LEU A 134 -3.78 27.99 4.98
C LEU A 134 -4.86 28.50 4.00
N GLY A 135 -5.19 29.80 4.09
CA GLY A 135 -6.22 30.43 3.26
C GLY A 135 -7.62 30.47 3.88
N ALA A 136 -7.86 29.69 4.95
CA ALA A 136 -9.05 29.77 5.81
C ALA A 136 -8.62 29.66 7.26
N GLY A 137 -9.46 30.00 8.23
CA GLY A 137 -9.25 29.70 9.64
C GLY A 137 -9.96 28.40 10.03
N PRO A 138 -9.45 27.65 11.04
CA PRO A 138 -10.16 26.51 11.57
C PRO A 138 -11.48 26.95 12.25
N ALA A 139 -12.50 26.12 12.13
CA ALA A 139 -13.67 26.18 12.99
C ALA A 139 -13.63 24.95 13.92
N TYR A 140 -13.92 25.14 15.19
CA TYR A 140 -13.79 24.10 16.20
C TYR A 140 -14.82 24.29 17.32
N PHE A 141 -14.99 23.26 18.13
CA PHE A 141 -15.83 23.35 19.31
C PHE A 141 -14.98 23.71 20.53
N GLY A 142 -15.28 24.85 21.15
CA GLY A 142 -14.60 25.28 22.34
C GLY A 142 -15.41 24.91 23.57
N THR A 143 -14.86 24.08 24.44
CA THR A 143 -15.51 23.57 25.66
C THR A 143 -15.24 24.42 26.94
N GLY A 144 -14.43 25.48 26.79
CA GLY A 144 -14.03 26.32 27.93
C GLY A 144 -13.00 25.62 28.82
N ALA A 145 -13.31 25.42 30.08
CA ALA A 145 -12.43 24.82 31.09
C ALA A 145 -12.64 23.30 31.30
N VAL A 146 -13.37 22.64 30.42
CA VAL A 146 -13.66 21.19 30.52
C VAL A 146 -12.48 20.35 30.03
N PRO A 147 -12.36 19.08 30.49
CA PRO A 147 -11.29 18.19 30.04
C PRO A 147 -11.32 17.98 28.52
N LEU A 148 -10.15 17.61 27.99
CA LEU A 148 -10.00 17.26 26.57
C LEU A 148 -10.96 16.14 26.21
N GLU A 149 -11.61 16.27 25.05
CA GLU A 149 -12.57 15.29 24.59
C GLU A 149 -11.89 14.08 23.94
N THR A 150 -12.51 12.93 24.11
CA THR A 150 -12.01 11.67 23.59
C THR A 150 -13.13 10.95 22.83
N TYR A 151 -12.84 10.57 21.61
CA TYR A 151 -13.71 9.80 20.73
C TYR A 151 -13.03 8.48 20.41
N SER A 152 -13.73 7.38 20.50
CA SER A 152 -13.13 6.05 20.31
C SER A 152 -14.07 5.11 19.59
N ASN A 153 -13.47 4.22 18.82
CA ASN A 153 -14.09 2.98 18.38
C ASN A 153 -13.18 1.79 18.73
N ALA A 154 -13.43 0.61 18.18
CA ALA A 154 -12.67 -0.59 18.52
C ALA A 154 -11.16 -0.50 18.21
N ASN A 155 -10.74 0.33 17.26
CA ASN A 155 -9.38 0.32 16.71
C ASN A 155 -8.61 1.61 16.94
N LEU A 156 -9.30 2.74 17.03
CA LEU A 156 -8.69 4.07 17.06
C LEU A 156 -9.36 4.96 18.10
N THR A 157 -8.54 5.69 18.84
CA THR A 157 -8.97 6.73 19.76
C THR A 157 -8.41 8.07 19.30
N LEU A 158 -9.27 9.06 19.17
CA LEU A 158 -8.94 10.46 18.94
C LEU A 158 -9.10 11.22 20.26
N ARG A 159 -8.03 11.82 20.76
CA ARG A 159 -8.07 12.78 21.85
C ARG A 159 -7.79 14.17 21.30
N THR A 160 -8.72 15.07 21.45
CA THR A 160 -8.68 16.40 20.81
C THR A 160 -8.70 17.52 21.84
N GLY A 161 -8.14 18.66 21.50
CA GLY A 161 -8.33 19.77 22.38
C GLY A 161 -7.42 20.96 22.42
N ASP A 162 -6.41 21.08 21.59
CA ASP A 162 -5.58 22.28 21.59
C ASP A 162 -5.66 23.03 20.26
N ASN A 163 -5.67 24.38 20.34
CA ASN A 163 -5.52 25.26 19.17
C ASN A 163 -4.44 26.31 19.45
N ARG A 164 -3.70 26.67 18.42
CA ARG A 164 -2.70 27.75 18.46
C ARG A 164 -2.87 28.70 17.29
N SER A 165 -2.85 30.01 17.60
CA SER A 165 -2.92 31.05 16.56
C SER A 165 -1.64 31.11 15.70
N VAL A 166 -0.47 30.79 16.30
CA VAL A 166 0.82 30.67 15.61
C VAL A 166 1.46 29.36 16.02
N PRO A 167 1.25 28.28 15.24
CA PRO A 167 1.78 26.95 15.57
C PRO A 167 3.30 26.89 15.48
N PHE A 168 3.89 26.02 16.31
CA PHE A 168 5.33 25.72 16.34
C PHE A 168 6.23 26.90 16.73
N THR A 169 5.68 27.89 17.41
CA THR A 169 6.42 29.04 17.94
C THR A 169 6.17 29.20 19.44
N THR A 170 7.00 29.96 20.10
CA THR A 170 6.82 30.35 21.51
C THR A 170 5.89 31.54 21.69
N THR A 171 5.35 32.09 20.60
CA THR A 171 4.46 33.26 20.56
C THR A 171 3.06 32.87 20.08
N GLY A 172 2.13 33.79 20.16
CA GLY A 172 0.74 33.59 19.77
C GLY A 172 -0.12 33.03 20.91
N ASP A 173 -1.42 32.97 20.66
CA ASP A 173 -2.38 32.47 21.64
C ASP A 173 -2.42 30.96 21.67
N PHE A 174 -2.63 30.42 22.86
CA PHE A 174 -2.85 29.01 23.11
C PHE A 174 -4.23 28.82 23.73
N PHE A 175 -5.00 27.96 23.16
CA PHE A 175 -6.33 27.61 23.63
C PHE A 175 -6.41 26.10 23.86
N SER A 176 -6.52 25.69 25.12
CA SER A 176 -6.87 24.33 25.49
C SER A 176 -8.36 24.06 25.29
N SER A 177 -8.75 22.81 25.34
CA SER A 177 -10.15 22.38 25.23
C SER A 177 -10.82 22.90 23.95
N ARG A 178 -10.15 22.77 22.84
CA ARG A 178 -10.64 23.07 21.49
C ARG A 178 -10.77 21.77 20.70
N ALA A 179 -11.99 21.28 20.57
CA ALA A 179 -12.26 20.01 19.94
C ALA A 179 -12.31 20.11 18.42
N LEU A 180 -11.71 19.14 17.73
CA LEU A 180 -11.89 18.93 16.30
C LEU A 180 -13.36 18.69 16.00
N VAL A 181 -13.90 19.37 15.00
CA VAL A 181 -15.21 19.08 14.40
C VAL A 181 -14.93 18.45 13.04
N GLY A 182 -15.19 17.15 12.94
CA GLY A 182 -14.85 16.40 11.71
C GLY A 182 -14.70 14.90 11.94
N SER A 183 -13.92 14.24 11.12
CA SER A 183 -13.72 12.80 11.19
C SER A 183 -12.33 12.38 10.73
N ILE A 184 -11.90 11.22 11.19
CA ILE A 184 -10.67 10.54 10.75
C ILE A 184 -11.08 9.29 9.99
N ARG A 185 -10.65 9.19 8.74
CA ARG A 185 -10.82 8.00 7.90
C ARG A 185 -9.57 7.13 8.01
N TYR A 186 -9.77 5.86 8.25
CA TYR A 186 -8.66 4.91 8.41
C TYR A 186 -9.07 3.51 7.95
N ARG A 187 -8.10 2.67 7.69
CA ARG A 187 -8.25 1.22 7.53
C ARG A 187 -7.42 0.50 8.58
N LEU A 188 -7.70 -0.77 8.82
CA LEU A 188 -6.80 -1.59 9.62
C LEU A 188 -5.44 -1.65 8.94
N GLY A 189 -4.39 -1.62 9.73
CA GLY A 189 -3.03 -1.79 9.25
C GLY A 189 -2.79 -3.19 8.68
N ASP A 190 -1.76 -3.30 7.90
CA ASP A 190 -1.35 -4.58 7.35
C ASP A 190 -1.03 -5.57 8.48
N PRO A 191 -1.46 -6.83 8.41
CA PRO A 191 -1.05 -7.87 9.34
C PRO A 191 0.47 -7.94 9.45
N VAL A 192 0.98 -8.30 10.62
CA VAL A 192 2.41 -8.38 10.88
C VAL A 192 2.79 -9.83 11.19
N LEU A 193 3.72 -10.39 10.41
CA LEU A 193 4.40 -11.63 10.73
C LEU A 193 5.66 -11.28 11.54
N LEU A 194 5.72 -11.73 12.78
CA LEU A 194 6.86 -11.51 13.66
C LEU A 194 7.86 -12.67 13.52
N ALA A 195 9.09 -12.36 13.15
CA ALA A 195 10.22 -13.27 13.22
C ALA A 195 10.99 -12.96 14.51
N ASN A 196 10.78 -13.76 15.55
CA ASN A 196 11.37 -13.56 16.86
C ASN A 196 12.09 -14.82 17.35
N PRO A 197 13.28 -15.14 16.79
CA PRO A 197 14.09 -16.27 17.22
C PRO A 197 14.74 -16.06 18.59
N GLY A 198 14.64 -14.87 19.14
CA GLY A 198 15.33 -14.38 20.31
C GLY A 198 16.06 -13.06 20.02
N PRO A 199 16.73 -12.46 21.01
CA PRO A 199 17.55 -11.28 20.78
C PRO A 199 18.69 -11.59 19.81
N SER A 200 19.05 -10.63 18.96
CA SER A 200 20.15 -10.82 18.02
C SER A 200 21.47 -11.06 18.76
N ASP A 201 22.15 -12.14 18.46
CA ASP A 201 23.41 -12.58 19.08
C ASP A 201 24.60 -12.51 18.11
N ASN A 202 24.34 -12.33 16.83
CA ASN A 202 25.33 -12.25 15.77
C ASN A 202 25.12 -11.03 14.87
N SER A 203 26.16 -10.68 14.11
CA SER A 203 26.09 -9.56 13.16
C SER A 203 26.98 -9.77 11.94
N GLY A 204 26.65 -9.09 10.87
CA GLY A 204 27.47 -8.97 9.66
C GLY A 204 28.14 -7.60 9.58
N ALA A 205 29.12 -7.45 8.70
CA ALA A 205 29.69 -6.17 8.35
C ALA A 205 28.78 -5.38 7.39
N ALA A 206 29.12 -4.12 7.14
CA ALA A 206 28.53 -3.37 6.03
C ALA A 206 28.71 -4.14 4.70
N ASN A 207 27.71 -4.03 3.82
CA ASN A 207 27.58 -4.79 2.58
C ASN A 207 27.28 -6.29 2.72
N SER A 208 27.15 -6.83 3.94
CA SER A 208 26.65 -8.18 4.15
C SER A 208 25.18 -8.32 3.72
N GLY A 209 24.80 -9.52 3.34
CA GLY A 209 23.42 -9.85 2.94
C GLY A 209 22.76 -10.86 3.87
N MET A 210 21.44 -10.75 3.97
CA MET A 210 20.56 -11.75 4.58
C MET A 210 19.59 -12.29 3.52
N PHE A 211 19.31 -13.59 3.61
CA PHE A 211 18.49 -14.31 2.65
C PHE A 211 17.41 -15.13 3.35
N PHE A 212 16.20 -15.06 2.82
CA PHE A 212 15.04 -15.80 3.33
C PHE A 212 14.03 -16.06 2.19
N ASN A 213 13.08 -16.93 2.46
CA ASN A 213 11.98 -17.23 1.55
C ASN A 213 10.65 -16.74 2.11
N LEU A 214 9.80 -16.26 1.23
CA LEU A 214 8.40 -15.98 1.51
C LEU A 214 7.53 -16.96 0.72
N GLN A 215 6.49 -17.48 1.37
CA GLN A 215 5.52 -18.39 0.77
C GLN A 215 4.11 -17.96 1.17
N SER A 216 3.16 -18.10 0.26
CA SER A 216 1.77 -17.81 0.54
C SER A 216 0.87 -18.80 -0.21
N PRO A 217 -0.07 -19.48 0.46
CA PRO A 217 -1.00 -20.38 -0.20
C PRO A 217 -2.01 -19.64 -1.08
N THR A 218 -2.40 -18.43 -0.71
CA THR A 218 -3.46 -17.64 -1.35
C THR A 218 -2.93 -16.39 -2.07
N GLY A 219 -1.62 -16.14 -1.99
CA GLY A 219 -0.98 -14.92 -2.46
C GLY A 219 -0.93 -13.84 -1.38
N ALA A 220 0.23 -13.17 -1.31
CA ALA A 220 0.51 -12.11 -0.36
C ALA A 220 1.31 -10.98 -1.01
N VAL A 221 1.21 -9.79 -0.45
CA VAL A 221 2.05 -8.65 -0.78
C VAL A 221 2.72 -8.18 0.50
N VAL A 222 4.05 -8.29 0.59
CA VAL A 222 4.81 -7.73 1.70
C VAL A 222 5.09 -6.27 1.39
N THR A 223 4.65 -5.39 2.28
CA THR A 223 4.63 -3.93 2.10
C THR A 223 5.64 -3.22 3.00
N GLY A 224 6.11 -3.89 4.04
CA GLY A 224 7.04 -3.30 4.99
C GLY A 224 7.76 -4.33 5.84
N MET A 225 8.75 -3.84 6.58
CA MET A 225 9.51 -4.66 7.53
C MET A 225 10.07 -3.83 8.68
N THR A 226 10.41 -4.51 9.77
CA THR A 226 11.41 -4.05 10.72
C THR A 226 12.56 -5.04 10.74
N ILE A 227 13.77 -4.58 11.03
CA ILE A 227 14.94 -5.48 11.02
C ILE A 227 16.00 -5.02 12.01
N ALA A 228 16.69 -5.97 12.61
CA ALA A 228 17.81 -5.68 13.49
C ALA A 228 19.06 -5.26 12.69
N ASN A 229 19.74 -4.21 13.16
CA ASN A 229 20.88 -3.61 12.48
C ASN A 229 21.90 -3.05 13.48
N LEU A 230 23.15 -2.84 13.05
CA LEU A 230 24.25 -2.29 13.86
C LEU A 230 24.24 -0.76 13.94
N ALA A 231 23.36 -0.07 13.22
CA ALA A 231 23.33 1.38 13.24
C ALA A 231 22.99 1.92 14.65
N PRO A 232 23.59 3.03 15.07
CA PRO A 232 23.19 3.72 16.30
C PRO A 232 21.71 4.17 16.23
N THR A 233 21.04 4.16 17.38
CA THR A 233 19.64 4.64 17.47
C THR A 233 19.51 6.03 16.86
N GLY A 234 18.48 6.19 16.00
CA GLY A 234 18.22 7.43 15.28
C GLY A 234 18.98 7.60 13.96
N SER A 235 20.03 6.81 13.70
CA SER A 235 20.80 6.87 12.45
C SER A 235 20.01 6.32 11.27
N ILE A 236 20.28 6.88 10.09
CA ILE A 236 19.74 6.41 8.81
C ILE A 236 20.73 5.43 8.21
N PHE A 237 20.23 4.35 7.64
CA PHE A 237 20.96 3.38 6.84
C PHE A 237 20.15 2.95 5.62
N GLN A 238 20.77 2.28 4.67
CA GLN A 238 20.11 1.85 3.43
C GLN A 238 20.15 0.34 3.29
N ILE A 239 19.12 -0.20 2.66
CA ILE A 239 19.01 -1.63 2.32
C ILE A 239 18.64 -1.73 0.84
N GLU A 240 19.43 -2.47 0.08
CA GLU A 240 19.02 -2.95 -1.23
C GLU A 240 18.15 -4.19 -1.05
N VAL A 241 16.97 -4.18 -1.67
CA VAL A 241 15.99 -5.26 -1.61
C VAL A 241 15.98 -5.99 -2.93
N TYR A 242 16.36 -7.25 -2.91
CA TYR A 242 16.38 -8.14 -4.07
C TYR A 242 15.34 -9.25 -3.94
N THR A 243 14.77 -9.66 -5.04
CA THR A 243 13.88 -10.82 -5.12
C THR A 243 14.27 -11.75 -6.26
N ARG A 244 13.88 -13.03 -6.12
CA ARG A 244 13.96 -14.03 -7.17
C ARG A 244 12.78 -14.99 -7.10
N ASN A 245 12.41 -15.60 -8.22
CA ASN A 245 11.49 -16.72 -8.20
C ASN A 245 12.21 -17.97 -7.67
N GLY A 246 11.53 -18.72 -6.82
CA GLY A 246 12.10 -19.86 -6.13
C GLY A 246 12.90 -19.46 -4.90
N THR A 247 13.66 -20.40 -4.39
CA THR A 247 14.36 -20.24 -3.11
C THR A 247 15.56 -19.28 -3.19
N ALA A 248 15.73 -18.48 -2.14
CA ALA A 248 16.96 -17.73 -1.84
C ALA A 248 17.95 -18.54 -0.98
N LEU A 249 17.51 -19.68 -0.45
CA LEU A 249 18.23 -20.50 0.51
C LEU A 249 18.89 -21.69 -0.18
N GLY A 250 19.78 -22.38 0.52
CA GLY A 250 20.60 -23.46 -0.03
C GLY A 250 21.98 -22.98 -0.51
N ASN A 251 22.44 -21.81 -0.05
CA ASN A 251 23.78 -21.33 -0.35
C ASN A 251 24.83 -22.10 0.47
N VAL A 252 25.90 -22.43 -0.22
CA VAL A 252 27.14 -22.95 0.39
C VAL A 252 28.32 -22.16 -0.22
N PRO A 253 29.51 -22.18 0.38
CA PRO A 253 30.67 -21.50 -0.21
C PRO A 253 30.90 -21.91 -1.67
N GLY A 254 30.86 -20.94 -2.55
CA GLY A 254 31.06 -21.13 -4.01
C GLY A 254 29.83 -21.59 -4.81
N ALA A 255 28.71 -21.97 -4.18
CA ALA A 255 27.53 -22.44 -4.88
C ALA A 255 26.23 -22.00 -4.21
N GLY A 256 25.15 -21.93 -4.98
CA GLY A 256 23.80 -21.60 -4.53
C GLY A 256 23.25 -20.31 -5.09
N PRO A 257 21.95 -20.03 -4.79
CA PRO A 257 21.23 -18.93 -5.42
C PRO A 257 21.86 -17.54 -5.22
N ALA A 258 22.46 -17.29 -4.07
CA ALA A 258 23.00 -15.97 -3.74
C ALA A 258 24.49 -15.78 -4.07
N THR A 259 25.15 -16.77 -4.72
CA THR A 259 26.53 -16.62 -5.20
C THR A 259 26.66 -15.94 -6.55
N SER A 260 25.53 -15.63 -7.20
CA SER A 260 25.44 -14.90 -8.47
C SER A 260 24.20 -14.00 -8.45
N SER A 261 24.29 -12.85 -9.12
CA SER A 261 23.14 -11.97 -9.35
C SER A 261 22.15 -12.51 -10.40
N VAL A 262 22.50 -13.57 -11.10
CA VAL A 262 21.62 -14.17 -12.13
C VAL A 262 20.33 -14.69 -11.49
N GLY A 263 19.22 -14.26 -12.06
CA GLY A 263 17.88 -14.58 -11.54
C GLY A 263 17.42 -13.72 -10.36
N TRP A 264 18.23 -12.78 -9.91
CA TRP A 264 17.82 -11.77 -8.91
C TRP A 264 17.45 -10.46 -9.59
N THR A 265 16.48 -9.78 -8.98
CA THR A 265 16.03 -8.47 -9.40
C THR A 265 16.13 -7.52 -8.22
N LEU A 266 16.79 -6.38 -8.41
CA LEU A 266 16.74 -5.27 -7.47
C LEU A 266 15.35 -4.63 -7.52
N GLN A 267 14.60 -4.71 -6.43
CA GLN A 267 13.29 -4.08 -6.30
C GLN A 267 13.40 -2.60 -5.92
N GLY A 268 14.44 -2.24 -5.20
CA GLY A 268 14.72 -0.87 -4.81
C GLY A 268 15.76 -0.77 -3.70
N ILE A 269 16.16 0.47 -3.44
CA ILE A 269 16.98 0.84 -2.28
C ILE A 269 16.07 1.60 -1.32
N VAL A 270 15.93 1.11 -0.10
CA VAL A 270 15.08 1.72 0.91
C VAL A 270 15.92 2.38 1.99
N ASN A 271 15.48 3.55 2.44
CA ASN A 271 16.04 4.23 3.60
C ASN A 271 15.36 3.68 4.85
N ALA A 272 16.17 3.30 5.81
CA ALA A 272 15.75 2.80 7.11
C ALA A 272 16.31 3.69 8.21
N ARG A 273 15.59 3.79 9.32
CA ARG A 273 16.04 4.51 10.51
C ARG A 273 16.11 3.54 11.68
N GLN A 274 17.23 3.56 12.38
CA GLN A 274 17.41 2.70 13.56
C GLN A 274 16.53 3.19 14.72
N GLY A 275 15.72 2.28 15.23
CA GLY A 275 14.90 2.48 16.42
C GLY A 275 15.62 2.06 17.71
N PRO A 276 14.95 2.14 18.85
CA PRO A 276 15.45 1.60 20.11
C PRO A 276 15.54 0.06 20.08
N GLY A 277 16.33 -0.54 20.93
CA GLY A 277 16.43 -2.00 21.06
C GLY A 277 17.07 -2.69 19.86
N GLN A 278 17.86 -1.96 19.06
CA GLN A 278 18.57 -2.48 17.88
C GLN A 278 17.66 -2.90 16.70
N ILE A 279 16.36 -2.65 16.77
CA ILE A 279 15.41 -2.88 15.69
C ILE A 279 15.15 -1.54 14.97
N SER A 280 15.05 -1.58 13.65
CA SER A 280 14.68 -0.40 12.87
C SER A 280 13.26 0.07 13.21
N LEU A 281 12.99 1.34 12.97
CA LEU A 281 11.60 1.79 12.78
C LEU A 281 11.00 1.07 11.56
N PRO A 282 9.67 1.04 11.40
CA PRO A 282 9.04 0.47 10.22
C PRO A 282 9.62 1.01 8.92
N ILE A 283 10.00 0.11 8.03
CA ILE A 283 10.57 0.39 6.73
C ILE A 283 9.49 0.06 5.69
N THR A 284 9.12 1.02 4.86
CA THR A 284 8.27 0.74 3.70
C THR A 284 9.09 0.06 2.63
N LEU A 285 8.65 -1.09 2.17
CA LEU A 285 9.27 -1.84 1.08
C LEU A 285 8.58 -1.53 -0.25
N PRO A 286 9.30 -1.66 -1.38
CA PRO A 286 8.64 -1.92 -2.66
C PRO A 286 7.72 -3.14 -2.48
N ALA A 287 6.52 -3.10 -3.03
CA ALA A 287 5.56 -4.18 -2.86
C ALA A 287 6.12 -5.52 -3.37
N LEU A 288 6.41 -6.45 -2.45
CA LEU A 288 6.94 -7.76 -2.80
C LEU A 288 5.78 -8.75 -2.93
N SER A 289 5.37 -9.02 -4.17
CA SER A 289 4.26 -9.93 -4.46
C SER A 289 4.70 -11.39 -4.41
N VAL A 290 4.05 -12.17 -3.55
CA VAL A 290 4.18 -13.62 -3.47
C VAL A 290 2.95 -14.24 -4.13
N ALA A 291 3.12 -14.89 -5.28
CA ALA A 291 1.99 -15.52 -5.96
C ALA A 291 1.46 -16.74 -5.18
N PRO A 292 0.18 -17.11 -5.35
CA PRO A 292 -0.39 -18.28 -4.69
C PRO A 292 0.43 -19.55 -4.95
N GLY A 293 0.79 -20.26 -3.87
CA GLY A 293 1.56 -21.51 -3.95
C GLY A 293 3.02 -21.36 -4.39
N GLN A 294 3.52 -20.15 -4.60
CA GLN A 294 4.89 -19.90 -5.04
C GLN A 294 5.81 -19.55 -3.86
N THR A 295 7.10 -19.76 -4.09
CA THR A 295 8.16 -19.29 -3.19
C THR A 295 8.83 -18.08 -3.82
N LEU A 296 8.88 -16.97 -3.09
CA LEU A 296 9.66 -15.78 -3.41
C LEU A 296 10.92 -15.76 -2.55
N GLY A 297 12.07 -15.89 -3.17
CA GLY A 297 13.35 -15.68 -2.51
C GLY A 297 13.63 -14.19 -2.34
N VAL A 298 14.00 -13.77 -1.14
CA VAL A 298 14.34 -12.38 -0.80
C VAL A 298 15.80 -12.31 -0.35
N GLY A 299 16.52 -11.32 -0.86
CA GLY A 299 17.86 -10.95 -0.45
C GLY A 299 17.91 -9.48 -0.03
N LEU A 300 18.43 -9.22 1.14
CA LEU A 300 18.68 -7.87 1.66
C LEU A 300 20.17 -7.62 1.72
N ARG A 301 20.67 -6.55 1.12
CA ARG A 301 22.05 -6.10 1.25
C ARG A 301 22.10 -4.80 2.01
N PHE A 302 22.86 -4.76 3.09
CA PHE A 302 22.93 -3.63 4.01
C PHE A 302 24.06 -2.68 3.64
N LEU A 303 23.72 -1.43 3.39
CA LEU A 303 24.69 -0.39 3.02
C LEU A 303 25.02 0.48 4.24
N GLY A 304 26.30 0.71 4.49
CA GLY A 304 26.80 1.54 5.58
C GLY A 304 26.92 0.86 6.94
N PHE A 305 25.89 0.12 7.37
CA PHE A 305 25.89 -0.64 8.62
C PHE A 305 25.49 -2.08 8.34
N GLY A 306 26.04 -3.01 9.09
CA GLY A 306 25.76 -4.44 8.92
C GLY A 306 24.44 -4.89 9.57
N PRO A 307 23.85 -6.00 9.10
CA PRO A 307 22.69 -6.61 9.75
C PRO A 307 23.04 -7.17 11.12
N ARG A 308 22.05 -7.25 11.99
CA ARG A 308 22.03 -8.13 13.13
C ARG A 308 21.05 -9.28 12.90
N TYR A 309 21.37 -10.44 13.39
CA TYR A 309 20.55 -11.64 13.25
C TYR A 309 20.76 -12.58 14.44
N PHE A 310 19.89 -13.56 14.56
CA PHE A 310 20.07 -14.63 15.51
C PHE A 310 20.80 -15.78 14.85
N GLY A 311 21.91 -16.20 15.43
CA GLY A 311 22.71 -17.33 14.93
C GLY A 311 22.38 -18.61 15.68
N THR A 312 21.74 -19.55 15.00
CA THR A 312 21.28 -20.80 15.59
C THR A 312 22.34 -21.93 15.57
N GLY A 313 23.52 -21.62 15.06
CA GLY A 313 24.60 -22.63 14.96
C GLY A 313 24.28 -23.69 13.89
N ALA A 314 24.16 -24.94 14.31
CA ALA A 314 23.89 -26.09 13.44
C ALA A 314 22.40 -26.48 13.39
N VAL A 315 21.51 -25.67 13.90
CA VAL A 315 20.06 -25.95 13.93
C VAL A 315 19.41 -25.72 12.56
N PRO A 316 18.30 -26.41 12.24
CA PRO A 316 17.59 -26.21 10.97
C PRO A 316 17.12 -24.77 10.80
N LEU A 317 16.85 -24.40 9.54
CA LEU A 317 16.25 -23.11 9.19
C LEU A 317 14.94 -22.91 9.94
N GLU A 318 14.75 -21.71 10.47
CA GLU A 318 13.54 -21.38 11.21
C GLU A 318 12.40 -20.96 10.27
N THR A 319 11.20 -21.33 10.68
CA THR A 319 9.98 -21.02 9.94
C THR A 319 8.99 -20.31 10.85
N TYR A 320 8.51 -19.16 10.40
CA TYR A 320 7.49 -18.36 11.06
C TYR A 320 6.27 -18.28 10.16
N SER A 321 5.11 -18.56 10.69
CA SER A 321 3.87 -18.60 9.91
C SER A 321 2.72 -17.94 10.64
N ILE A 322 1.92 -17.22 9.85
CA ILE A 322 0.59 -16.75 10.21
C ILE A 322 -0.36 -17.14 9.07
N PRO A 323 -1.67 -17.17 9.26
CA PRO A 323 -2.59 -17.45 8.16
C PRO A 323 -2.33 -16.51 6.97
N GLY A 324 -1.94 -17.07 5.82
CA GLY A 324 -1.69 -16.36 4.57
C GLY A 324 -0.22 -16.04 4.24
N LEU A 325 0.70 -16.07 5.19
CA LEU A 325 2.13 -15.83 4.91
C LEU A 325 3.03 -16.71 5.76
N THR A 326 4.03 -17.31 5.12
CA THR A 326 5.11 -18.06 5.77
C THR A 326 6.46 -17.45 5.40
N LEU A 327 7.31 -17.24 6.39
CA LEU A 327 8.70 -16.84 6.28
C LEU A 327 9.59 -18.02 6.67
N VAL A 328 10.46 -18.46 5.75
CA VAL A 328 11.56 -19.39 6.06
C VAL A 328 12.86 -18.60 6.03
N THR A 329 13.51 -18.46 7.16
CA THR A 329 14.68 -17.61 7.34
C THR A 329 15.93 -18.41 7.68
N GLY A 330 17.10 -17.87 7.37
CA GLY A 330 18.27 -18.49 7.93
C GLY A 330 19.59 -18.46 7.20
N GLN A 331 19.85 -17.61 6.24
CA GLN A 331 21.19 -17.50 5.65
C GLN A 331 21.70 -16.07 5.61
N ALA A 332 23.01 -15.89 5.81
CA ALA A 332 23.70 -14.64 5.61
C ALA A 332 24.98 -14.85 4.80
N MET A 333 25.41 -13.81 4.09
CA MET A 333 26.67 -13.81 3.31
C MET A 333 27.44 -12.51 3.59
N THR A 334 28.78 -12.62 3.63
CA THR A 334 29.63 -11.44 3.83
C THR A 334 29.54 -10.47 2.64
N VAL A 335 29.48 -10.99 1.42
CA VAL A 335 29.27 -10.21 0.18
C VAL A 335 28.29 -10.97 -0.70
N PRO A 336 27.04 -10.51 -0.83
CA PRO A 336 26.06 -11.11 -1.74
C PRO A 336 26.54 -11.18 -3.18
N PHE A 337 26.05 -12.20 -3.90
CA PHE A 337 26.22 -12.36 -5.34
C PHE A 337 27.67 -12.56 -5.80
N THR A 338 28.50 -13.15 -4.91
CA THR A 338 29.86 -13.53 -5.25
C THR A 338 30.15 -14.98 -4.78
N THR A 339 30.97 -15.70 -5.56
CA THR A 339 31.35 -17.07 -5.25
C THR A 339 32.41 -17.18 -4.14
N THR A 340 33.09 -16.06 -3.82
CA THR A 340 34.17 -16.01 -2.81
C THR A 340 33.67 -15.61 -1.43
N SER A 341 32.37 -15.36 -1.28
CA SER A 341 31.77 -14.93 -0.02
C SER A 341 31.68 -16.06 0.99
N SER A 342 31.92 -15.74 2.26
CA SER A 342 31.56 -16.64 3.35
C SER A 342 30.04 -16.73 3.47
N VAL A 343 29.54 -17.96 3.58
CA VAL A 343 28.13 -18.28 3.77
C VAL A 343 27.92 -18.77 5.20
N PHE A 344 26.95 -18.18 5.86
CA PHE A 344 26.53 -18.56 7.20
C PHE A 344 25.11 -19.12 7.12
N THR A 345 24.99 -20.41 7.33
CA THR A 345 23.69 -21.09 7.47
C THR A 345 23.12 -20.85 8.85
N SER A 346 21.80 -21.05 8.99
CA SER A 346 21.12 -20.91 10.29
C SER A 346 21.30 -19.53 10.93
N ARG A 347 21.09 -18.47 10.13
CA ARG A 347 21.05 -17.06 10.55
C ARG A 347 19.63 -16.55 10.40
N ALA A 348 18.92 -16.47 11.51
CA ALA A 348 17.51 -16.08 11.51
C ALA A 348 17.31 -14.56 11.48
N LEU A 349 16.32 -14.12 10.73
CA LEU A 349 15.84 -12.73 10.73
C LEU A 349 15.33 -12.38 12.14
N VAL A 350 15.73 -11.23 12.65
CA VAL A 350 15.17 -10.62 13.86
C VAL A 350 14.41 -9.36 13.44
N GLY A 351 13.09 -9.39 13.53
CA GLY A 351 12.24 -8.31 13.09
C GLY A 351 10.83 -8.76 12.71
N SER A 352 10.20 -8.04 11.82
CA SER A 352 8.83 -8.33 11.39
C SER A 352 8.60 -7.98 9.92
N LEU A 353 7.58 -8.58 9.32
CA LEU A 353 7.11 -8.28 7.98
C LEU A 353 5.66 -7.79 8.05
N SER A 354 5.39 -6.59 7.55
CA SER A 354 4.03 -6.12 7.30
C SER A 354 3.59 -6.60 5.94
N TRP A 355 2.39 -7.15 5.84
CA TRP A 355 1.92 -7.74 4.60
C TRP A 355 0.40 -7.62 4.48
N ARG A 356 -0.11 -7.82 3.29
CA ARG A 356 -1.55 -7.93 3.01
C ARG A 356 -1.82 -9.11 2.08
N PRO A 357 -3.02 -9.72 2.14
CA PRO A 357 -3.43 -10.66 1.11
C PRO A 357 -3.36 -10.01 -0.27
N LEU A 358 -2.98 -10.79 -1.29
CA LEU A 358 -2.97 -10.33 -2.68
C LEU A 358 -4.39 -9.97 -3.15
N GLY A 359 -5.41 -10.59 -2.54
CA GLY A 359 -6.82 -10.38 -2.84
C GLY A 359 -7.46 -11.56 -3.57
N GLN A 360 -8.74 -11.43 -3.88
CA GLN A 360 -9.45 -12.35 -4.76
C GLN A 360 -8.93 -12.16 -6.19
N GLN A 361 -9.06 -13.21 -7.00
CA GLN A 361 -8.66 -13.17 -8.41
C GLN A 361 -9.89 -13.27 -9.30
N LEU A 362 -10.03 -12.34 -10.22
CA LEU A 362 -10.92 -12.49 -11.37
C LEU A 362 -10.06 -12.88 -12.58
N PRO A 363 -10.05 -14.16 -12.99
CA PRO A 363 -9.26 -14.60 -14.12
C PRO A 363 -9.91 -14.17 -15.45
N ALA A 364 -9.09 -13.64 -16.36
CA ALA A 364 -9.39 -13.54 -17.77
C ALA A 364 -8.57 -14.63 -18.49
N ALA A 365 -9.20 -15.72 -18.80
CA ALA A 365 -8.57 -16.90 -19.38
C ALA A 365 -9.24 -17.30 -20.72
N PRO A 366 -9.08 -16.46 -21.77
CA PRO A 366 -9.66 -16.74 -23.10
C PRO A 366 -8.96 -17.92 -23.82
N GLY A 367 -7.87 -18.41 -23.26
CA GLY A 367 -7.03 -19.42 -23.85
C GLY A 367 -5.57 -18.95 -24.01
N PRO A 368 -4.71 -19.75 -24.65
CA PRO A 368 -3.33 -19.33 -24.91
C PRO A 368 -3.30 -18.12 -25.85
N THR A 369 -2.34 -17.22 -25.64
CA THR A 369 -2.17 -16.04 -26.48
C THR A 369 -1.93 -16.42 -27.95
N ASN A 370 -2.60 -15.74 -28.86
CA ASN A 370 -2.48 -15.96 -30.32
C ASN A 370 -2.11 -14.68 -31.08
N ASN A 371 -1.99 -13.56 -30.38
CA ASN A 371 -1.63 -12.26 -30.92
C ASN A 371 -0.68 -11.52 -29.99
N ALA A 372 0.05 -10.56 -30.55
CA ALA A 372 0.96 -9.69 -29.82
C ALA A 372 0.94 -8.27 -30.39
N GLY A 373 1.24 -7.29 -29.53
CA GLY A 373 1.42 -5.89 -29.92
C GLY A 373 2.88 -5.56 -30.21
N ASN A 374 3.23 -4.29 -29.99
CA ASN A 374 4.61 -3.78 -29.98
C ASN A 374 4.86 -3.04 -28.65
N PRO A 375 6.10 -2.72 -28.30
CA PRO A 375 6.35 -1.79 -27.21
C PRO A 375 5.61 -0.46 -27.43
N GLY A 376 5.03 0.09 -26.37
CA GLY A 376 4.14 1.26 -26.42
C GLY A 376 2.66 0.94 -26.68
N PHE A 377 2.32 -0.32 -26.92
CA PHE A 377 0.94 -0.77 -27.16
C PHE A 377 0.07 -0.64 -25.93
N GLY A 378 -1.21 -0.29 -26.11
CA GLY A 378 -2.21 -0.23 -25.05
C GLY A 378 -3.31 -1.27 -25.21
N MET A 379 -3.66 -1.94 -24.12
CA MET A 379 -4.84 -2.80 -24.00
C MET A 379 -5.91 -2.08 -23.17
N PHE A 380 -7.14 -2.14 -23.60
CA PHE A 380 -8.27 -1.40 -23.01
C PHE A 380 -9.38 -2.36 -22.57
N MET A 381 -9.87 -2.16 -21.37
CA MET A 381 -10.89 -2.99 -20.75
C MET A 381 -11.70 -2.19 -19.73
N ASP A 382 -12.88 -2.68 -19.40
CA ASP A 382 -13.71 -2.11 -18.34
C ASP A 382 -13.76 -3.04 -17.13
N LEU A 383 -13.67 -2.47 -15.95
CA LEU A 383 -13.99 -3.11 -14.68
C LEU A 383 -15.32 -2.54 -14.18
N ARG A 384 -16.32 -3.41 -14.03
CA ARG A 384 -17.62 -3.05 -13.48
C ARG A 384 -17.80 -3.75 -12.14
N ALA A 385 -17.89 -2.98 -11.07
CA ALA A 385 -18.13 -3.49 -9.74
C ALA A 385 -19.59 -3.86 -9.55
N GLN A 386 -19.86 -5.04 -9.02
CA GLN A 386 -21.20 -5.49 -8.62
C GLN A 386 -21.47 -5.20 -7.14
N THR A 387 -20.42 -5.25 -6.35
CA THR A 387 -20.35 -4.77 -4.97
C THR A 387 -19.18 -3.80 -4.90
N ASP A 388 -19.05 -3.05 -3.82
CA ASP A 388 -17.86 -2.22 -3.61
C ASP A 388 -16.61 -3.09 -3.62
N VAL A 389 -15.63 -2.71 -4.45
CA VAL A 389 -14.34 -3.41 -4.55
C VAL A 389 -13.17 -2.43 -4.57
N VAL A 390 -12.02 -2.91 -4.16
CA VAL A 390 -10.74 -2.22 -4.33
C VAL A 390 -9.83 -3.12 -5.14
N VAL A 391 -9.46 -2.69 -6.35
CA VAL A 391 -8.48 -3.41 -7.18
C VAL A 391 -7.09 -3.14 -6.62
N THR A 392 -6.32 -4.21 -6.39
CA THR A 392 -5.02 -4.16 -5.71
C THR A 392 -3.86 -4.61 -6.59
N GLY A 393 -4.18 -5.21 -7.73
CA GLY A 393 -3.15 -5.71 -8.64
C GLY A 393 -3.72 -6.23 -9.94
N ILE A 394 -2.82 -6.48 -10.86
CA ILE A 394 -3.13 -7.07 -12.18
C ILE A 394 -1.95 -7.91 -12.62
N ASN A 395 -2.17 -8.90 -13.47
CA ASN A 395 -1.12 -9.46 -14.30
C ASN A 395 -1.58 -9.58 -15.74
N SER A 396 -0.65 -9.69 -16.65
CA SER A 396 -0.92 -9.75 -18.07
C SER A 396 0.15 -10.60 -18.78
N ALA A 397 -0.24 -11.23 -19.87
CA ALA A 397 0.72 -11.93 -20.71
C ALA A 397 1.59 -10.94 -21.49
N THR A 398 2.88 -11.23 -21.56
CA THR A 398 3.85 -10.49 -22.38
C THR A 398 4.85 -11.44 -23.07
N MET A 399 5.56 -10.92 -24.07
CA MET A 399 6.65 -11.64 -24.76
C MET A 399 8.00 -11.49 -24.04
N ALA A 400 8.03 -10.92 -22.85
CA ALA A 400 9.25 -10.80 -22.07
C ALA A 400 9.85 -12.17 -21.74
N ALA A 401 11.17 -12.25 -21.68
CA ALA A 401 11.85 -13.48 -21.28
C ALA A 401 11.47 -13.87 -19.85
N PHE A 402 11.42 -15.17 -19.58
CA PHE A 402 11.18 -15.66 -18.22
C PHE A 402 12.07 -14.92 -17.21
N ASN A 403 11.43 -14.46 -16.14
CA ASN A 403 12.09 -13.79 -15.02
C ASN A 403 12.69 -12.39 -15.34
N SER A 404 12.45 -11.84 -16.54
CA SER A 404 12.84 -10.48 -16.89
C SER A 404 11.81 -9.47 -16.36
N ASN A 405 12.28 -8.25 -16.11
CA ASN A 405 11.41 -7.13 -15.74
C ASN A 405 10.94 -6.37 -16.96
N PHE A 406 9.79 -5.73 -16.84
CA PHE A 406 9.23 -4.80 -17.81
C PHE A 406 8.45 -3.69 -17.07
N GLN A 407 8.17 -2.60 -17.77
CA GLN A 407 7.37 -1.51 -17.25
C GLN A 407 5.90 -1.66 -17.67
N LEU A 408 4.99 -1.36 -16.74
CA LEU A 408 3.56 -1.28 -16.97
C LEU A 408 3.03 0.05 -16.48
N GLN A 409 2.32 0.77 -17.34
CA GLN A 409 1.55 1.94 -16.95
C GLN A 409 0.07 1.57 -16.93
N VAL A 410 -0.59 1.87 -15.81
CA VAL A 410 -2.02 1.67 -15.62
C VAL A 410 -2.70 3.02 -15.62
N PHE A 411 -3.53 3.26 -16.62
CA PHE A 411 -4.38 4.45 -16.68
C PHE A 411 -5.81 4.09 -16.36
N THR A 412 -6.53 5.02 -15.74
CA THR A 412 -7.93 4.84 -15.36
C THR A 412 -8.77 6.01 -15.82
N ARG A 413 -10.05 5.74 -16.08
CA ARG A 413 -11.07 6.77 -16.35
C ARG A 413 -12.41 6.36 -15.74
N ASN A 414 -13.28 7.34 -15.46
CA ASN A 414 -14.67 7.05 -15.13
C ASN A 414 -15.45 6.63 -16.38
N GLY A 415 -16.30 5.62 -16.23
CA GLY A 415 -17.09 5.05 -17.32
C GLY A 415 -16.28 4.13 -18.23
N SER A 416 -16.90 3.72 -19.33
CA SER A 416 -16.33 2.75 -20.27
C SER A 416 -15.17 3.33 -21.07
N THR A 417 -14.22 2.46 -21.39
CA THR A 417 -13.15 2.70 -22.36
C THR A 417 -13.41 2.06 -23.71
N LEU A 418 -14.42 1.22 -23.83
CA LEU A 418 -14.73 0.44 -25.03
C LEU A 418 -15.69 1.18 -25.97
N GLY A 419 -15.73 0.76 -27.23
CA GLY A 419 -16.63 1.29 -28.26
C GLY A 419 -16.04 2.43 -29.10
N GLY A 420 -14.72 2.57 -29.11
CA GLY A 420 -14.02 3.54 -29.94
C GLY A 420 -13.70 3.04 -31.35
N THR A 421 -13.00 3.89 -32.09
CA THR A 421 -12.38 3.60 -33.39
C THR A 421 -10.91 4.04 -33.38
N ALA A 422 -10.21 3.87 -34.46
CA ALA A 422 -8.82 4.36 -34.59
C ALA A 422 -8.70 5.88 -34.29
N SER A 423 -9.73 6.67 -34.58
CA SER A 423 -9.67 8.14 -34.52
C SER A 423 -10.66 8.76 -33.53
N THR A 424 -11.61 8.00 -32.99
CA THR A 424 -12.64 8.49 -32.08
C THR A 424 -12.78 7.60 -30.86
N GLY A 425 -13.40 8.13 -29.81
CA GLY A 425 -13.64 7.39 -28.57
C GLY A 425 -12.49 7.50 -27.55
N PRO A 426 -12.66 6.83 -26.41
CA PRO A 426 -11.78 6.98 -25.26
C PRO A 426 -10.32 6.62 -25.53
N THR A 427 -10.07 5.64 -26.39
CA THR A 427 -8.73 5.15 -26.70
C THR A 427 -7.92 6.12 -27.58
N SER A 428 -8.59 7.10 -28.21
CA SER A 428 -8.02 8.04 -29.19
C SER A 428 -7.74 9.43 -28.62
N SER A 429 -7.97 9.65 -27.34
CA SER A 429 -7.72 10.92 -26.64
C SER A 429 -7.30 10.64 -25.21
N SER A 430 -6.38 11.45 -24.68
CA SER A 430 -6.00 11.42 -23.26
C SER A 430 -7.04 12.09 -22.33
N ALA A 431 -8.07 12.75 -22.89
CA ALA A 431 -9.09 13.42 -22.10
C ALA A 431 -9.87 12.43 -21.21
N GLY A 432 -9.95 12.75 -19.92
CA GLY A 432 -10.61 11.91 -18.92
C GLY A 432 -9.80 10.71 -18.43
N TRP A 433 -8.56 10.53 -18.91
CA TRP A 433 -7.64 9.53 -18.39
C TRP A 433 -6.70 10.11 -17.33
N THR A 434 -6.42 9.33 -16.31
CA THR A 434 -5.44 9.63 -15.27
C THR A 434 -4.46 8.48 -15.17
N LEU A 435 -3.16 8.77 -15.14
CA LEU A 435 -2.16 7.77 -14.80
C LEU A 435 -2.33 7.37 -13.33
N HIS A 436 -2.78 6.15 -13.10
CA HIS A 436 -2.99 5.61 -11.76
C HIS A 436 -1.70 5.01 -11.19
N ALA A 437 -0.94 4.30 -12.02
CA ALA A 437 0.31 3.68 -11.63
C ALA A 437 1.30 3.57 -12.80
N ALA A 438 2.59 3.70 -12.47
CA ALA A 438 3.69 3.26 -13.30
C ALA A 438 4.53 2.29 -12.46
N VAL A 439 4.50 1.01 -12.81
CA VAL A 439 5.02 -0.08 -11.97
C VAL A 439 5.85 -1.06 -12.80
N SER A 440 6.78 -1.75 -12.14
CA SER A 440 7.53 -2.82 -12.77
C SER A 440 6.78 -4.13 -12.65
N GLY A 441 6.58 -4.81 -13.78
CA GLY A 441 6.15 -6.18 -13.86
C GLY A 441 7.34 -7.13 -14.00
N ARG A 442 7.12 -8.41 -13.67
CA ARG A 442 8.09 -9.47 -13.83
C ARG A 442 7.46 -10.63 -14.56
N GLN A 443 8.13 -11.14 -15.60
CA GLN A 443 7.62 -12.26 -16.39
C GLN A 443 7.56 -13.54 -15.56
N GLY A 444 6.43 -14.23 -15.61
CA GLY A 444 6.20 -15.48 -14.91
C GLY A 444 6.88 -16.69 -15.53
N ALA A 445 6.80 -17.83 -14.84
CA ALA A 445 7.42 -19.08 -15.26
C ALA A 445 6.65 -19.81 -16.36
N THR A 446 5.34 -19.66 -16.41
CA THR A 446 4.45 -20.44 -17.27
C THR A 446 3.49 -19.55 -18.04
N GLY A 447 3.19 -19.91 -19.29
CA GLY A 447 2.09 -19.36 -20.06
C GLY A 447 2.21 -17.91 -20.48
N GLN A 448 3.39 -17.33 -20.49
CA GLN A 448 3.63 -15.94 -20.88
C GLN A 448 2.92 -14.89 -19.98
N VAL A 449 2.30 -15.31 -18.90
CA VAL A 449 1.66 -14.41 -17.92
C VAL A 449 2.71 -13.93 -16.91
N SER A 450 2.68 -12.65 -16.60
CA SER A 450 3.54 -12.06 -15.57
C SER A 450 3.19 -12.58 -14.17
N LEU A 451 4.12 -12.40 -13.23
CA LEU A 451 3.76 -12.47 -11.81
C LEU A 451 2.75 -11.37 -11.48
N PRO A 452 2.00 -11.50 -10.37
CA PRO A 452 1.11 -10.45 -9.92
C PRO A 452 1.85 -9.12 -9.78
N ILE A 453 1.31 -8.08 -10.40
CA ILE A 453 1.81 -6.71 -10.36
C ILE A 453 0.91 -5.93 -9.43
N THR A 454 1.43 -5.52 -8.29
CA THR A 454 0.68 -4.71 -7.34
C THR A 454 0.57 -3.28 -7.85
N ILE A 455 -0.63 -2.72 -7.78
CA ILE A 455 -0.91 -1.31 -8.07
C ILE A 455 -1.40 -0.62 -6.78
N PRO A 456 -1.32 0.71 -6.69
CA PRO A 456 -2.03 1.46 -5.65
C PRO A 456 -3.51 1.08 -5.62
N ASP A 457 -4.13 1.13 -4.47
CA ASP A 457 -5.54 0.83 -4.28
C ASP A 457 -6.42 1.63 -5.25
N LEU A 458 -7.21 0.93 -6.06
CA LEU A 458 -8.16 1.52 -7.01
C LEU A 458 -9.59 1.17 -6.57
N PRO A 459 -10.28 2.05 -5.85
CA PRO A 459 -11.65 1.81 -5.43
C PRO A 459 -12.63 1.94 -6.60
N ILE A 460 -13.61 1.02 -6.66
CA ILE A 460 -14.72 1.04 -7.62
C ILE A 460 -16.00 0.75 -6.84
N GLY A 461 -16.92 1.72 -6.78
CA GLY A 461 -18.21 1.59 -6.09
C GLY A 461 -19.16 0.61 -6.78
N ALA A 462 -20.08 0.03 -6.02
CA ALA A 462 -21.11 -0.85 -6.53
C ALA A 462 -21.86 -0.20 -7.71
N GLY A 463 -22.05 -0.95 -8.79
CA GLY A 463 -22.68 -0.48 -10.01
C GLY A 463 -21.82 0.44 -10.90
N GLN A 464 -20.67 0.92 -10.41
CA GLN A 464 -19.78 1.78 -11.18
C GLN A 464 -18.93 0.98 -12.19
N THR A 465 -18.60 1.66 -13.30
CA THR A 465 -17.66 1.17 -14.31
C THR A 465 -16.42 2.05 -14.31
N ARG A 466 -15.26 1.40 -14.25
CA ARG A 466 -13.94 2.02 -14.38
C ARG A 466 -13.26 1.51 -15.64
N GLY A 467 -13.02 2.40 -16.59
CA GLY A 467 -12.20 2.09 -17.75
C GLY A 467 -10.72 2.00 -17.38
N ILE A 468 -10.05 0.97 -17.83
CA ILE A 468 -8.64 0.67 -17.58
C ILE A 468 -7.89 0.60 -18.90
N ALA A 469 -6.72 1.24 -18.95
CA ALA A 469 -5.75 1.01 -20.02
C ALA A 469 -4.42 0.52 -19.44
N LEU A 470 -3.95 -0.60 -19.96
CA LEU A 470 -2.62 -1.14 -19.67
C LEU A 470 -1.70 -0.78 -20.84
N VAL A 471 -0.74 0.09 -20.60
CA VAL A 471 0.27 0.48 -21.59
C VAL A 471 1.60 -0.16 -21.25
N PHE A 472 2.27 -0.75 -22.26
CA PHE A 472 3.51 -1.52 -22.12
C PHE A 472 4.66 -0.77 -22.82
N PRO A 473 5.38 0.13 -22.12
CA PRO A 473 6.36 1.01 -22.77
C PRO A 473 7.55 0.29 -23.41
N ASP A 474 8.02 -0.78 -22.79
CA ASP A 474 9.30 -1.45 -23.11
C ASP A 474 9.17 -2.94 -23.43
N VAL A 475 7.94 -3.49 -23.43
CA VAL A 475 7.69 -4.91 -23.68
C VAL A 475 6.52 -5.09 -24.65
N ILE A 476 6.51 -6.20 -25.35
CA ILE A 476 5.43 -6.59 -26.25
C ILE A 476 4.32 -7.26 -25.42
N PRO A 477 3.09 -6.70 -25.33
CA PRO A 477 1.98 -7.41 -24.72
C PRO A 477 1.51 -8.56 -25.61
N SER A 478 1.08 -9.64 -24.98
CA SER A 478 0.44 -10.78 -25.62
C SER A 478 -1.00 -10.92 -25.17
N TYR A 479 -1.89 -11.26 -26.07
CA TYR A 479 -3.33 -11.33 -25.82
C TYR A 479 -4.01 -12.35 -26.73
N VAL A 480 -5.29 -12.61 -26.50
CA VAL A 480 -6.09 -13.37 -27.47
C VAL A 480 -6.84 -12.40 -28.37
N GLY A 481 -6.69 -12.60 -29.69
CA GLY A 481 -7.47 -11.91 -30.70
C GLY A 481 -8.52 -12.85 -31.27
N THR A 482 -9.79 -12.51 -31.13
CA THR A 482 -10.93 -13.31 -31.57
C THR A 482 -11.44 -12.94 -32.96
N GLY A 483 -10.82 -11.94 -33.60
CA GLY A 483 -11.23 -11.47 -34.92
C GLY A 483 -12.38 -10.46 -34.83
N SER A 484 -13.55 -10.84 -35.31
CA SER A 484 -14.76 -9.98 -35.36
C SER A 484 -15.83 -10.37 -34.32
N GLY A 485 -15.45 -11.08 -33.27
CA GLY A 485 -16.38 -11.50 -32.21
C GLY A 485 -16.74 -10.37 -31.26
N ALA A 486 -17.78 -10.62 -30.45
CA ALA A 486 -18.13 -9.77 -29.33
C ALA A 486 -17.00 -9.76 -28.30
N VAL A 487 -16.90 -8.67 -27.51
CA VAL A 487 -16.00 -8.61 -26.36
C VAL A 487 -16.38 -9.65 -25.33
N SER A 488 -15.41 -10.26 -24.69
CA SER A 488 -15.64 -11.25 -23.64
C SER A 488 -15.85 -10.56 -22.29
N THR A 489 -16.69 -11.16 -21.48
CA THR A 489 -16.94 -10.75 -20.10
C THR A 489 -16.60 -11.89 -19.17
N TYR A 490 -15.72 -11.61 -18.24
CA TYR A 490 -15.36 -12.49 -17.13
C TYR A 490 -15.96 -11.91 -15.85
N SER A 491 -16.57 -12.71 -15.03
CA SER A 491 -17.26 -12.20 -13.84
C SER A 491 -17.24 -13.22 -12.69
N ASP A 492 -17.24 -12.65 -11.51
CA ASP A 492 -17.58 -13.31 -10.27
C ASP A 492 -18.70 -12.52 -9.55
N PRO A 493 -19.11 -12.85 -8.32
CA PRO A 493 -20.18 -12.13 -7.63
C PRO A 493 -19.89 -10.65 -7.34
N ASN A 494 -18.63 -10.21 -7.38
CA ASN A 494 -18.23 -8.86 -6.96
C ASN A 494 -17.79 -7.97 -8.10
N LEU A 495 -17.14 -8.54 -9.13
CA LEU A 495 -16.48 -7.78 -10.18
C LEU A 495 -16.70 -8.42 -11.55
N GLN A 496 -16.88 -7.58 -12.56
CA GLN A 496 -16.86 -7.96 -13.97
C GLN A 496 -15.67 -7.31 -14.65
N LEU A 497 -14.98 -8.07 -15.49
CA LEU A 497 -14.00 -7.59 -16.45
C LEU A 497 -14.59 -7.76 -17.85
N ILE A 498 -14.76 -6.66 -18.56
CA ILE A 498 -15.16 -6.61 -19.97
C ILE A 498 -13.91 -6.23 -20.76
N THR A 499 -13.40 -7.14 -21.56
CA THR A 499 -12.14 -6.97 -22.30
C THR A 499 -12.39 -6.87 -23.79
N GLY A 500 -11.56 -6.16 -24.52
CA GLY A 500 -11.79 -6.21 -25.92
C GLY A 500 -11.16 -5.22 -26.89
N GLU A 501 -10.38 -4.26 -26.49
CA GLU A 501 -9.75 -3.32 -27.42
C GLU A 501 -8.25 -3.22 -27.18
N ALA A 502 -7.54 -2.93 -28.28
CA ALA A 502 -6.10 -2.63 -28.21
C ALA A 502 -5.72 -1.59 -29.27
N LYS A 503 -4.68 -0.80 -29.00
CA LYS A 503 -4.23 0.28 -29.85
C LYS A 503 -2.71 0.41 -29.85
N SER A 504 -2.15 0.61 -31.05
CA SER A 504 -0.69 0.72 -31.22
C SER A 504 -0.13 2.02 -30.62
N THR A 505 -0.93 3.08 -30.63
CA THR A 505 -0.59 4.39 -30.07
C THR A 505 -1.74 4.86 -29.15
N PRO A 506 -1.74 4.48 -27.87
CA PRO A 506 -2.77 4.87 -26.92
C PRO A 506 -2.96 6.38 -26.81
N PHE A 507 -4.22 6.82 -26.64
CA PHE A 507 -4.59 8.20 -26.36
C PHE A 507 -4.29 9.22 -27.47
N ILE A 508 -3.99 8.76 -28.67
CA ILE A 508 -3.73 9.60 -29.84
C ILE A 508 -4.68 9.20 -30.96
N SER A 509 -5.25 10.18 -31.67
CA SER A 509 -6.03 9.92 -32.89
C SER A 509 -5.13 9.28 -33.97
N GLY A 510 -5.63 8.23 -34.62
CA GLY A 510 -4.85 7.43 -35.59
C GLY A 510 -4.17 6.22 -34.93
N GLY A 511 -3.25 5.61 -35.66
CA GLY A 511 -2.63 4.34 -35.28
C GLY A 511 -3.51 3.12 -35.55
N LEU A 512 -2.97 1.93 -35.37
CA LEU A 512 -3.72 0.68 -35.53
C LEU A 512 -4.64 0.50 -34.32
N PHE A 513 -5.90 0.21 -34.59
CA PHE A 513 -6.93 -0.06 -33.61
C PHE A 513 -7.53 -1.44 -33.87
N PHE A 514 -7.67 -2.21 -32.79
CA PHE A 514 -8.13 -3.58 -32.86
C PHE A 514 -9.26 -3.80 -31.85
N VAL A 515 -10.38 -4.27 -32.32
CA VAL A 515 -11.47 -4.78 -31.49
C VAL A 515 -11.26 -6.25 -31.15
N SER A 516 -12.00 -6.75 -30.16
CA SER A 516 -11.99 -8.17 -29.75
C SER A 516 -10.56 -8.65 -29.41
N ARG A 517 -9.90 -7.88 -28.56
CA ARG A 517 -8.58 -8.21 -27.98
C ARG A 517 -8.73 -8.44 -26.48
N GLU A 518 -8.48 -9.68 -26.07
CA GLU A 518 -8.76 -10.14 -24.73
C GLU A 518 -7.51 -10.22 -23.88
N LEU A 519 -7.63 -9.73 -22.65
CA LEU A 519 -6.60 -9.88 -21.63
C LEU A 519 -6.39 -11.39 -21.35
N VAL A 520 -5.15 -11.81 -21.28
CA VAL A 520 -4.74 -13.09 -20.70
C VAL A 520 -4.04 -12.77 -19.39
N GLY A 521 -4.71 -13.02 -18.28
CA GLY A 521 -4.21 -12.63 -16.97
C GLY A 521 -5.29 -12.61 -15.90
N ASN A 522 -5.04 -11.89 -14.82
CA ASN A 522 -5.98 -11.77 -13.70
C ASN A 522 -6.07 -10.32 -13.23
N VAL A 523 -7.22 -9.96 -12.70
CA VAL A 523 -7.41 -8.77 -11.87
C VAL A 523 -7.47 -9.23 -10.41
N TYR A 524 -6.63 -8.65 -9.56
CA TYR A 524 -6.62 -8.91 -8.13
C TYR A 524 -7.36 -7.79 -7.42
N TYR A 525 -8.30 -8.14 -6.57
CA TYR A 525 -9.14 -7.18 -5.88
C TYR A 525 -9.54 -7.70 -4.50
N ARG A 526 -10.01 -6.84 -3.64
CA ARG A 526 -10.63 -7.17 -2.36
C ARG A 526 -12.01 -6.53 -2.28
N PRO A 527 -12.97 -7.12 -1.55
CA PRO A 527 -14.20 -6.43 -1.21
C PRO A 527 -13.88 -5.09 -0.54
N GLY A 528 -14.55 -4.04 -0.95
CA GLY A 528 -14.44 -2.70 -0.39
C GLY A 528 -15.75 -2.33 0.30
N VAL A 529 -15.70 -1.41 1.26
CA VAL A 529 -16.85 -0.62 1.65
C VAL A 529 -16.52 0.79 1.16
N ILE A 530 -17.08 1.17 0.04
CA ILE A 530 -17.06 2.55 -0.42
C ILE A 530 -18.34 3.14 0.16
N PHE A 531 -18.19 3.98 1.17
CA PHE A 531 -19.33 4.78 1.60
C PHE A 531 -19.62 5.77 0.47
N GLU A 532 -20.69 5.55 -0.27
CA GLU A 532 -21.31 6.64 -1.00
C GLU A 532 -21.69 7.67 0.06
N ASP A 533 -21.15 8.88 -0.06
CA ASP A 533 -21.55 10.00 0.78
C ASP A 533 -23.02 10.34 0.43
N GLY A 534 -23.94 9.52 0.93
CA GLY A 534 -25.34 9.81 0.98
C GLY A 534 -25.60 10.81 2.10
N PHE A 535 -25.27 12.05 1.85
CA PHE A 535 -25.89 13.19 2.51
C PHE A 535 -26.77 13.88 1.47
N GLU A 536 -28.05 13.51 1.45
CA GLU A 536 -29.11 14.45 1.08
C GLU A 536 -29.26 15.52 2.15
#